data_5994aa948fcef182761478e1d98d8010
#
_entry.id   5994aa948fcef182761478e1d98d8010
#
_cell.length_a   1.000
_cell.length_b   1.000
_cell.length_c   1.000
_cell.angle_alpha   90.00
_cell.angle_beta   90.00
_cell.angle_gamma   90.00
#
_symmetry.space_group_name_H-M   'P 1'
#
loop_
_entity.id
_entity.type
_entity.pdbx_description
1 polymer ?
#
loop_
_entity_poly.entity_id
_entity_poly.type
_entity_poly.pdbx_seq_one_letter_code
_entity_poly.pdbx_strand_id
1 'polypeptide(L)'
;MASASQKGWMVPPGLAFLSFSAEAWRAHAEASMPRFYFDVAEYKRYFEIGQPPWTPGVSVHYALDKALSMMLDEGLDEVFSRHVRAAERVRAGVADLGLSLLPDLSCASNTITAVNLPEGINGADMLRIMREEHDVVLAGGQQSLSGKIFRIGHLGLVSDEDIDGVFSALKLTLAKLRG
;
A
#
# COMPACT_ATOMS: atom_id res chain seq x y z
N MET A 1 14.80 8.51 0.17
CA MET A 1 13.63 7.63 -0.01
C MET A 1 12.88 7.53 1.31
N ALA A 2 11.54 7.46 1.28
CA ALA A 2 10.72 7.32 2.48
C ALA A 2 9.70 6.20 2.28
N SER A 3 9.39 5.46 3.34
CA SER A 3 8.38 4.41 3.38
C SER A 3 7.70 4.35 4.75
N ALA A 4 6.58 3.64 4.85
CA ALA A 4 5.80 3.50 6.08
C ALA A 4 5.48 2.04 6.36
N SER A 5 5.45 1.67 7.64
CA SER A 5 5.32 0.28 8.11
C SER A 5 4.07 -0.44 7.62
N GLN A 6 2.94 0.25 7.47
CA GLN A 6 1.65 -0.31 7.06
C GLN A 6 1.50 -0.54 5.54
N LYS A 7 2.57 -0.42 4.78
CA LYS A 7 2.58 -0.69 3.33
C LYS A 7 3.20 -2.05 3.04
N GLY A 8 4.04 -2.18 2.04
CA GLY A 8 4.69 -3.45 1.69
C GLY A 8 5.48 -4.14 2.80
N TRP A 9 5.75 -3.45 3.91
CA TRP A 9 6.38 -4.03 5.09
C TRP A 9 5.44 -4.91 5.95
N MET A 10 4.14 -4.93 5.68
CA MET A 10 3.15 -5.83 6.30
C MET A 10 3.00 -5.66 7.82
N VAL A 11 3.25 -4.46 8.35
CA VAL A 11 3.22 -4.18 9.80
C VAL A 11 2.15 -3.13 10.10
N PRO A 12 1.61 -3.04 11.31
CA PRO A 12 0.72 -1.95 11.69
C PRO A 12 1.34 -0.56 11.48
N PRO A 13 0.55 0.50 11.31
CA PRO A 13 1.06 1.88 11.32
C PRO A 13 1.82 2.18 12.61
N GLY A 14 2.92 2.95 12.50
CA GLY A 14 3.68 3.38 13.67
C GLY A 14 5.17 3.60 13.42
N LEU A 15 5.71 3.16 12.28
CA LEU A 15 7.10 3.40 11.90
C LEU A 15 7.18 4.08 10.54
N ALA A 16 8.16 4.95 10.38
CA ALA A 16 8.60 5.52 9.12
C ALA A 16 10.05 5.10 8.84
N PHE A 17 10.32 4.71 7.61
CA PHE A 17 11.66 4.34 7.16
C PHE A 17 12.19 5.42 6.23
N LEU A 18 13.41 5.88 6.49
CA LEU A 18 14.06 6.93 5.71
C LEU A 18 15.44 6.45 5.26
N SER A 19 15.75 6.68 3.99
CA SER A 19 17.10 6.47 3.44
C SER A 19 17.60 7.79 2.86
N PHE A 20 18.77 8.22 3.30
CA PHE A 20 19.39 9.49 2.94
C PHE A 20 20.61 9.27 2.05
N SER A 21 20.66 9.97 0.92
CA SER A 21 21.85 10.08 0.10
C SER A 21 22.87 11.02 0.75
N ALA A 22 24.12 10.99 0.28
CA ALA A 22 25.13 11.95 0.71
C ALA A 22 24.72 13.41 0.43
N GLU A 23 24.00 13.65 -0.66
CA GLU A 23 23.47 14.97 -1.00
C GLU A 23 22.38 15.41 -0.03
N ALA A 24 21.46 14.51 0.37
CA ALA A 24 20.45 14.81 1.38
C ALA A 24 21.08 15.14 2.74
N TRP A 25 22.17 14.49 3.11
CA TRP A 25 22.93 14.83 4.32
C TRP A 25 23.62 16.22 4.23
N ARG A 26 24.14 16.60 3.05
CA ARG A 26 24.67 17.97 2.86
C ARG A 26 23.56 19.02 2.99
N ALA A 27 22.43 18.81 2.31
CA ALA A 27 21.28 19.70 2.44
C ALA A 27 20.75 19.80 3.89
N HIS A 28 20.74 18.69 4.62
CA HIS A 28 20.39 18.69 6.04
C HIS A 28 21.32 19.57 6.88
N ALA A 29 22.64 19.54 6.63
CA ALA A 29 23.62 20.33 7.37
C ALA A 29 23.46 21.84 7.14
N GLU A 30 22.98 22.23 5.96
CA GLU A 30 22.75 23.63 5.57
C GLU A 30 21.33 24.14 5.95
N ALA A 31 20.42 23.22 6.32
CA ALA A 31 19.03 23.56 6.60
C ALA A 31 18.90 24.35 7.92
N SER A 32 18.24 25.51 7.86
CA SER A 32 18.03 26.42 8.99
C SER A 32 16.66 26.26 9.67
N MET A 33 15.75 25.43 9.12
CA MET A 33 14.44 25.22 9.71
C MET A 33 14.58 24.61 11.12
N PRO A 34 13.95 25.16 12.15
CA PRO A 34 13.95 24.58 13.50
C PRO A 34 13.35 23.17 13.49
N ARG A 35 14.02 22.21 14.09
CA ARG A 35 13.60 20.82 14.22
C ARG A 35 14.03 20.25 15.56
N PHE A 36 13.30 19.27 16.05
CA PHE A 36 13.58 18.58 17.32
C PHE A 36 13.27 17.10 17.21
N TYR A 37 12.00 16.69 17.32
CA TYR A 37 11.60 15.28 17.29
C TYR A 37 11.92 14.60 15.93
N PHE A 38 11.78 15.33 14.84
CA PHE A 38 12.09 14.84 13.48
C PHE A 38 13.49 15.21 13.00
N ASP A 39 14.42 15.53 13.92
CA ASP A 39 15.81 15.78 13.54
C ASP A 39 16.53 14.45 13.29
N VAL A 40 16.78 14.16 12.01
CA VAL A 40 17.44 12.92 11.59
C VAL A 40 18.90 12.82 12.04
N ALA A 41 19.55 13.95 12.40
CA ALA A 41 20.89 13.92 12.98
C ALA A 41 20.87 13.27 14.37
N GLU A 42 19.82 13.49 15.16
CA GLU A 42 19.66 12.81 16.45
C GLU A 42 19.49 11.30 16.27
N TYR A 43 18.68 10.87 15.30
CA TYR A 43 18.54 9.44 14.96
C TYR A 43 19.87 8.82 14.56
N LYS A 44 20.68 9.50 13.75
CA LYS A 44 22.02 9.04 13.36
C LYS A 44 22.95 8.91 14.56
N ARG A 45 22.98 9.91 15.44
CA ARG A 45 23.82 9.92 16.65
C ARG A 45 23.45 8.77 17.59
N TYR A 46 22.15 8.54 17.83
CA TYR A 46 21.70 7.45 18.68
C TYR A 46 21.88 6.08 18.07
N PHE A 47 21.81 5.97 16.75
CA PHE A 47 22.10 4.72 16.05
C PHE A 47 23.51 4.21 16.31
N GLU A 48 24.50 5.10 16.42
CA GLU A 48 25.91 4.77 16.72
C GLU A 48 26.10 4.10 18.09
N ILE A 49 25.19 4.36 19.03
CA ILE A 49 25.22 3.76 20.38
C ILE A 49 24.14 2.67 20.55
N GLY A 50 23.48 2.25 19.46
CA GLY A 50 22.50 1.18 19.47
C GLY A 50 21.20 1.50 20.19
N GLN A 51 20.81 2.78 20.24
CA GLN A 51 19.59 3.26 20.91
C GLN A 51 18.74 4.12 19.98
N PRO A 52 17.41 4.20 20.20
CA PRO A 52 16.59 5.22 19.58
C PRO A 52 16.68 6.54 20.37
N PRO A 53 16.54 7.72 19.73
CA PRO A 53 16.56 9.01 20.43
C PRO A 53 15.33 9.27 21.30
N TRP A 54 14.22 8.59 21.00
CA TRP A 54 12.92 8.72 21.67
C TRP A 54 12.35 7.35 22.01
N THR A 55 11.39 7.28 22.93
CA THR A 55 10.70 6.03 23.27
C THR A 55 10.11 5.39 22.02
N PRO A 56 10.54 4.17 21.63
CA PRO A 56 10.09 3.55 20.41
C PRO A 56 8.75 2.84 20.59
N GLY A 57 8.03 2.65 19.47
CA GLY A 57 6.87 1.77 19.41
C GLY A 57 7.30 0.30 19.43
N VAL A 58 7.63 -0.25 20.60
CA VAL A 58 8.29 -1.57 20.77
C VAL A 58 7.51 -2.68 20.08
N SER A 59 6.19 -2.74 20.24
CA SER A 59 5.35 -3.78 19.63
C SER A 59 5.41 -3.75 18.09
N VAL A 60 5.49 -2.55 17.50
CA VAL A 60 5.61 -2.41 16.03
C VAL A 60 6.99 -2.82 15.54
N HIS A 61 8.05 -2.63 16.35
CA HIS A 61 9.39 -3.12 16.03
C HIS A 61 9.45 -4.66 16.05
N TYR A 62 8.81 -5.34 17.02
CA TYR A 62 8.70 -6.79 17.00
C TYR A 62 7.91 -7.31 15.79
N ALA A 63 6.82 -6.61 15.42
CA ALA A 63 6.10 -6.96 14.21
C ALA A 63 6.97 -6.78 12.95
N LEU A 64 7.78 -5.71 12.90
CA LEU A 64 8.72 -5.47 11.81
C LEU A 64 9.79 -6.55 11.71
N ASP A 65 10.39 -6.94 12.84
CA ASP A 65 11.39 -8.01 12.90
C ASP A 65 10.84 -9.31 12.31
N LYS A 66 9.60 -9.68 12.70
CA LYS A 66 8.92 -10.85 12.13
C LYS A 66 8.68 -10.71 10.63
N ALA A 67 8.17 -9.57 10.19
CA ALA A 67 7.90 -9.32 8.77
C ALA A 67 9.19 -9.35 7.91
N LEU A 68 10.28 -8.77 8.42
CA LEU A 68 11.58 -8.81 7.74
C LEU A 68 12.11 -10.25 7.66
N SER A 69 12.00 -11.04 8.72
CA SER A 69 12.37 -12.46 8.69
C SER A 69 11.60 -13.21 7.61
N MET A 70 10.28 -13.01 7.50
CA MET A 70 9.45 -13.64 6.48
C MET A 70 9.88 -13.24 5.06
N MET A 71 10.19 -11.95 4.83
CA MET A 71 10.65 -11.47 3.52
C MET A 71 12.03 -12.03 3.16
N LEU A 72 12.94 -12.14 4.13
CA LEU A 72 14.26 -12.69 3.91
C LEU A 72 14.22 -14.21 3.67
N ASP A 73 13.36 -14.93 4.37
CA ASP A 73 13.14 -16.36 4.17
C ASP A 73 12.54 -16.66 2.78
N GLU A 74 11.61 -15.82 2.30
CA GLU A 74 11.06 -15.90 0.95
C GLU A 74 12.08 -15.51 -0.12
N GLY A 75 12.95 -14.56 0.18
CA GLY A 75 13.90 -13.95 -0.75
C GLY A 75 13.31 -12.75 -1.50
N LEU A 76 14.07 -11.65 -1.57
CA LEU A 76 13.56 -10.38 -2.13
C LEU A 76 13.12 -10.49 -3.59
N ASP A 77 13.81 -11.26 -4.41
CA ASP A 77 13.46 -11.47 -5.81
C ASP A 77 12.08 -12.15 -5.94
N GLU A 78 11.79 -13.12 -5.06
CA GLU A 78 10.49 -13.78 -5.03
C GLU A 78 9.40 -12.86 -4.47
N VAL A 79 9.70 -12.06 -3.44
CA VAL A 79 8.77 -11.01 -2.95
C VAL A 79 8.38 -10.08 -4.10
N PHE A 80 9.33 -9.61 -4.92
CA PHE A 80 9.03 -8.74 -6.06
C PHE A 80 8.23 -9.48 -7.14
N SER A 81 8.62 -10.70 -7.48
CA SER A 81 7.95 -11.53 -8.50
C SER A 81 6.50 -11.84 -8.10
N ARG A 82 6.24 -12.13 -6.82
CA ARG A 82 4.90 -12.35 -6.28
C ARG A 82 4.02 -11.11 -6.43
N HIS A 83 4.54 -9.91 -6.16
CA HIS A 83 3.78 -8.67 -6.36
C HIS A 83 3.50 -8.38 -7.83
N VAL A 84 4.39 -8.73 -8.74
CA VAL A 84 4.15 -8.63 -10.20
C VAL A 84 2.98 -9.57 -10.59
N ARG A 85 3.04 -10.84 -10.19
CA ARG A 85 1.97 -11.83 -10.49
C ARG A 85 0.62 -11.38 -9.92
N ALA A 86 0.58 -10.92 -8.66
CA ALA A 86 -0.64 -10.40 -8.04
C ALA A 86 -1.22 -9.20 -8.82
N ALA A 87 -0.36 -8.26 -9.23
CA ALA A 87 -0.77 -7.11 -10.01
C ALA A 87 -1.33 -7.50 -11.40
N GLU A 88 -0.68 -8.43 -12.09
CA GLU A 88 -1.14 -8.95 -13.39
C GLU A 88 -2.50 -9.64 -13.25
N ARG A 89 -2.68 -10.49 -12.23
CA ARG A 89 -3.94 -11.17 -11.95
C ARG A 89 -5.06 -10.15 -11.65
N VAL A 90 -4.80 -9.14 -10.84
CA VAL A 90 -5.79 -8.09 -10.54
C VAL A 90 -6.14 -7.31 -11.81
N ARG A 91 -5.18 -6.94 -12.64
CA ARG A 91 -5.43 -6.23 -13.91
C ARG A 91 -6.23 -7.08 -14.89
N ALA A 92 -5.94 -8.37 -14.98
CA ALA A 92 -6.74 -9.32 -15.79
C ALA A 92 -8.19 -9.38 -15.29
N GLY A 93 -8.41 -9.55 -13.98
CA GLY A 93 -9.75 -9.57 -13.41
C GLY A 93 -10.55 -8.27 -13.63
N VAL A 94 -9.85 -7.10 -13.62
CA VAL A 94 -10.48 -5.82 -13.99
C VAL A 94 -10.95 -5.83 -15.45
N ALA A 95 -10.11 -6.31 -16.37
CA ALA A 95 -10.45 -6.42 -17.79
C ALA A 95 -11.60 -7.42 -18.04
N ASP A 96 -11.61 -8.56 -17.35
CA ASP A 96 -12.66 -9.60 -17.47
C ASP A 96 -14.04 -9.08 -17.03
N LEU A 97 -14.08 -8.11 -16.09
CA LEU A 97 -15.31 -7.43 -15.70
C LEU A 97 -15.72 -6.26 -16.62
N GLY A 98 -14.96 -6.03 -17.70
CA GLY A 98 -15.18 -4.91 -18.62
C GLY A 98 -14.90 -3.55 -18.00
N LEU A 99 -14.06 -3.50 -16.96
CA LEU A 99 -13.65 -2.26 -16.30
C LEU A 99 -12.34 -1.73 -16.90
N SER A 100 -12.07 -0.44 -16.69
CA SER A 100 -10.85 0.20 -17.18
C SER A 100 -9.94 0.65 -16.04
N LEU A 101 -8.63 0.57 -16.28
CA LEU A 101 -7.62 1.05 -15.35
C LEU A 101 -7.46 2.57 -15.47
N LEU A 102 -7.17 3.24 -14.33
CA LEU A 102 -6.80 4.66 -14.34
C LEU A 102 -5.38 4.89 -14.87
N PRO A 103 -4.34 4.14 -14.41
CA PRO A 103 -2.96 4.41 -14.80
C PRO A 103 -2.64 3.85 -16.20
N ASP A 104 -1.66 4.47 -16.85
CA ASP A 104 -0.93 3.86 -17.94
C ASP A 104 -0.14 2.65 -17.44
N LEU A 105 -0.18 1.53 -18.16
CA LEU A 105 0.49 0.29 -17.77
C LEU A 105 2.02 0.43 -17.71
N SER A 106 2.60 1.37 -18.46
CA SER A 106 4.05 1.63 -18.43
C SER A 106 4.57 2.16 -17.09
N CYS A 107 3.67 2.73 -16.26
CA CYS A 107 3.99 3.28 -14.94
C CYS A 107 3.07 2.75 -13.81
N ALA A 108 2.30 1.70 -14.08
CA ALA A 108 1.37 1.12 -13.10
C ALA A 108 2.11 0.43 -11.95
N SER A 109 1.65 0.68 -10.73
CA SER A 109 2.20 0.07 -9.51
C SER A 109 1.90 -1.44 -9.45
N ASN A 110 2.87 -2.22 -8.95
CA ASN A 110 2.66 -3.65 -8.65
C ASN A 110 2.11 -3.91 -7.24
N THR A 111 1.66 -2.89 -6.52
CA THR A 111 1.18 -3.02 -5.13
C THR A 111 -0.26 -2.52 -4.96
N ILE A 112 -0.78 -1.75 -5.92
CA ILE A 112 -2.13 -1.20 -5.90
C ILE A 112 -2.61 -1.01 -7.34
N THR A 113 -3.88 -1.32 -7.61
CA THR A 113 -4.53 -1.08 -8.89
C THR A 113 -5.67 -0.10 -8.71
N ALA A 114 -5.61 1.04 -9.41
CA ALA A 114 -6.68 2.03 -9.47
C ALA A 114 -7.58 1.75 -10.69
N VAL A 115 -8.87 1.64 -10.45
CA VAL A 115 -9.89 1.24 -11.44
C VAL A 115 -10.90 2.37 -11.58
N ASN A 116 -11.23 2.75 -12.80
CA ASN A 116 -12.27 3.73 -13.06
C ASN A 116 -13.64 3.15 -12.69
N LEU A 117 -14.46 3.94 -11.99
CA LEU A 117 -15.84 3.55 -11.74
C LEU A 117 -16.62 3.53 -13.07
N PRO A 118 -17.43 2.48 -13.31
CA PRO A 118 -18.30 2.45 -14.49
C PRO A 118 -19.34 3.59 -14.43
N GLU A 119 -19.75 4.03 -15.60
CA GLU A 119 -20.82 5.02 -15.70
C GLU A 119 -22.12 4.53 -15.03
N GLY A 120 -22.79 5.42 -14.32
CA GLY A 120 -24.03 5.11 -13.60
C GLY A 120 -23.84 4.40 -12.25
N ILE A 121 -22.62 3.99 -11.87
CA ILE A 121 -22.36 3.35 -10.58
C ILE A 121 -21.94 4.39 -9.53
N ASN A 122 -22.70 4.44 -8.42
CA ASN A 122 -22.28 5.20 -7.25
C ASN A 122 -21.16 4.49 -6.49
N GLY A 123 -19.97 5.10 -6.43
CA GLY A 123 -18.80 4.51 -5.79
C GLY A 123 -18.96 4.28 -4.28
N ALA A 124 -19.71 5.14 -3.58
CA ALA A 124 -19.96 4.97 -2.14
C ALA A 124 -20.85 3.75 -1.87
N ASP A 125 -21.89 3.56 -2.68
CA ASP A 125 -22.77 2.39 -2.57
C ASP A 125 -22.04 1.10 -2.91
N MET A 126 -21.21 1.11 -3.97
CA MET A 126 -20.38 -0.03 -4.33
C MET A 126 -19.44 -0.44 -3.18
N LEU A 127 -18.71 0.51 -2.61
CA LEU A 127 -17.78 0.22 -1.50
C LEU A 127 -18.50 -0.23 -0.24
N ARG A 128 -19.71 0.31 0.02
CA ARG A 128 -20.55 -0.12 1.14
C ARG A 128 -21.02 -1.57 0.96
N ILE A 129 -21.56 -1.93 -0.21
CA ILE A 129 -22.01 -3.30 -0.50
C ILE A 129 -20.85 -4.28 -0.43
N MET A 130 -19.70 -3.96 -1.03
CA MET A 130 -18.49 -4.79 -0.94
C MET A 130 -18.12 -5.12 0.51
N ARG A 131 -18.19 -4.12 1.40
CA ARG A 131 -17.85 -4.30 2.82
C ARG A 131 -18.92 -5.05 3.59
N GLU A 132 -20.20 -4.64 3.46
CA GLU A 132 -21.28 -5.11 4.33
C GLU A 132 -21.83 -6.47 3.91
N GLU A 133 -21.83 -6.79 2.61
CA GLU A 133 -22.42 -8.01 2.09
C GLU A 133 -21.38 -9.08 1.70
N HIS A 134 -20.14 -8.67 1.45
CA HIS A 134 -19.09 -9.57 0.98
C HIS A 134 -17.83 -9.59 1.86
N ASP A 135 -17.79 -8.77 2.94
CA ASP A 135 -16.62 -8.63 3.83
C ASP A 135 -15.32 -8.25 3.09
N VAL A 136 -15.45 -7.52 1.99
CA VAL A 136 -14.34 -7.04 1.16
C VAL A 136 -14.19 -5.53 1.29
N VAL A 137 -13.04 -5.07 1.81
CA VAL A 137 -12.76 -3.64 2.01
C VAL A 137 -11.90 -3.11 0.87
N LEU A 138 -12.47 -2.27 0.02
CA LEU A 138 -11.77 -1.54 -1.01
C LEU A 138 -11.66 -0.05 -0.64
N ALA A 139 -10.69 0.65 -1.22
CA ALA A 139 -10.51 2.07 -1.02
C ALA A 139 -11.07 2.89 -2.21
N GLY A 140 -11.73 4.00 -1.92
CA GLY A 140 -12.17 4.96 -2.95
C GLY A 140 -11.05 5.89 -3.42
N GLY A 141 -11.36 6.73 -4.40
CA GLY A 141 -10.52 7.85 -4.82
C GLY A 141 -10.44 8.93 -3.74
N GLN A 142 -9.43 9.78 -3.85
CA GLN A 142 -9.23 10.93 -2.95
C GLN A 142 -9.19 12.23 -3.76
N GLN A 143 -9.53 13.35 -3.12
CA GLN A 143 -9.51 14.68 -3.72
C GLN A 143 -10.24 14.73 -5.09
N SER A 144 -9.55 15.08 -6.16
CA SER A 144 -10.10 15.17 -7.52
C SER A 144 -10.58 13.84 -8.12
N LEU A 145 -10.16 12.70 -7.53
CA LEU A 145 -10.54 11.35 -7.93
C LEU A 145 -11.66 10.77 -7.05
N SER A 146 -12.14 11.51 -6.04
CA SER A 146 -13.25 11.07 -5.19
C SER A 146 -14.50 10.80 -6.03
N GLY A 147 -15.12 9.62 -5.83
CA GLY A 147 -16.28 9.18 -6.59
C GLY A 147 -16.01 8.81 -8.06
N LYS A 148 -14.76 8.84 -8.52
CA LYS A 148 -14.41 8.52 -9.92
C LYS A 148 -13.69 7.18 -10.06
N ILE A 149 -13.01 6.73 -9.00
CA ILE A 149 -12.25 5.49 -8.99
C ILE A 149 -12.46 4.73 -7.69
N PHE A 150 -12.11 3.45 -7.73
CA PHE A 150 -11.80 2.65 -6.54
C PHE A 150 -10.42 2.02 -6.69
N ARG A 151 -9.88 1.50 -5.59
CA ARG A 151 -8.52 0.95 -5.55
C ARG A 151 -8.53 -0.43 -4.91
N ILE A 152 -7.85 -1.36 -5.57
CA ILE A 152 -7.59 -2.71 -5.08
C ILE A 152 -6.14 -2.74 -4.61
N GLY A 153 -5.91 -2.91 -3.30
CA GLY A 153 -4.59 -3.10 -2.74
C GLY A 153 -4.20 -4.57 -2.81
N HIS A 154 -3.04 -4.86 -3.37
CA HIS A 154 -2.48 -6.22 -3.47
C HIS A 154 -1.02 -6.24 -3.04
N LEU A 155 -0.70 -5.48 -1.97
CA LEU A 155 0.61 -5.40 -1.36
C LEU A 155 0.71 -6.30 -0.13
N GLY A 156 1.89 -6.79 0.17
CA GLY A 156 2.11 -7.69 1.28
C GLY A 156 1.78 -9.15 0.92
N LEU A 157 1.29 -9.91 1.88
CA LEU A 157 0.87 -11.30 1.67
C LEU A 157 -0.58 -11.31 1.20
N VAL A 158 -0.77 -11.36 -0.10
CA VAL A 158 -2.07 -11.52 -0.76
C VAL A 158 -2.04 -12.83 -1.53
N SER A 159 -2.99 -13.72 -1.28
CA SER A 159 -3.13 -14.99 -1.97
C SER A 159 -3.94 -14.86 -3.26
N ASP A 160 -3.88 -15.88 -4.09
CA ASP A 160 -4.73 -15.97 -5.29
C ASP A 160 -6.21 -16.08 -4.92
N GLU A 161 -6.52 -16.77 -3.83
CA GLU A 161 -7.87 -16.91 -3.27
C GLU A 161 -8.44 -15.58 -2.82
N ASP A 162 -7.61 -14.72 -2.20
CA ASP A 162 -8.03 -13.35 -1.81
C ASP A 162 -8.42 -12.54 -3.05
N ILE A 163 -7.63 -12.61 -4.12
CA ILE A 163 -7.89 -11.91 -5.37
C ILE A 163 -9.18 -12.44 -6.02
N ASP A 164 -9.37 -13.74 -6.08
CA ASP A 164 -10.58 -14.37 -6.64
C ASP A 164 -11.83 -14.00 -5.84
N GLY A 165 -11.71 -13.94 -4.51
CA GLY A 165 -12.75 -13.46 -3.61
C GLY A 165 -13.18 -12.02 -3.92
N VAL A 166 -12.21 -11.13 -4.12
CA VAL A 166 -12.47 -9.72 -4.51
C VAL A 166 -13.24 -9.65 -5.82
N PHE A 167 -12.83 -10.40 -6.87
CA PHE A 167 -13.49 -10.35 -8.17
C PHE A 167 -14.86 -11.02 -8.17
N SER A 168 -15.05 -12.07 -7.40
CA SER A 168 -16.37 -12.69 -7.19
C SER A 168 -17.35 -11.70 -6.55
N ALA A 169 -16.92 -11.01 -5.49
CA ALA A 169 -17.69 -9.97 -4.81
C ALA A 169 -17.98 -8.77 -5.72
N LEU A 170 -16.99 -8.28 -6.48
CA LEU A 170 -17.16 -7.18 -7.44
C LEU A 170 -18.20 -7.53 -8.52
N LYS A 171 -18.16 -8.73 -9.06
CA LYS A 171 -19.11 -9.21 -10.07
C LYS A 171 -20.55 -9.16 -9.55
N LEU A 172 -20.78 -9.67 -8.33
CA LEU A 172 -22.11 -9.65 -7.69
C LEU A 172 -22.57 -8.23 -7.38
N THR A 173 -21.68 -7.40 -6.83
CA THR A 173 -21.95 -6.01 -6.49
C THR A 173 -22.32 -5.19 -7.73
N LEU A 174 -21.55 -5.32 -8.81
CA LEU A 174 -21.83 -4.60 -10.06
C LEU A 174 -23.14 -5.07 -10.71
N ALA A 175 -23.45 -6.36 -10.66
CA ALA A 175 -24.73 -6.88 -11.14
C ALA A 175 -25.92 -6.28 -10.35
N LYS A 176 -25.80 -6.24 -9.02
CA LYS A 176 -26.82 -5.64 -8.13
C LYS A 176 -27.04 -4.14 -8.38
N LEU A 177 -25.98 -3.39 -8.70
CA LEU A 177 -26.07 -1.93 -8.94
C LEU A 177 -26.50 -1.55 -10.35
N ARG A 178 -26.45 -2.48 -11.29
CA ARG A 178 -26.90 -2.26 -12.67
C ARG A 178 -28.39 -2.64 -12.89
N GLY A 179 -29.01 -3.28 -11.89
CA GLY A 179 -30.43 -3.58 -11.83
C GLY A 179 -30.92 -4.70 -12.48
#